data_001f92513bf5bc21d00f27c4f700f4b5
#
_entry.id   001f92513bf5bc21d00f27c4f700f4b5
#
_cell.length_a   1.000
_cell.length_b   1.000
_cell.length_c   1.000
_cell.angle_alpha   90.00
_cell.angle_beta   90.00
_cell.angle_gamma   90.00
#
_symmetry.space_group_name_H-M   'P 1'
#
loop_
_entity.id
_entity.type
_entity.pdbx_description
1 polymer ?
#
loop_
_entity_poly.entity_id
_entity_poly.type
_entity_poly.pdbx_seq_one_letter_code
_entity_poly.pdbx_strand_id
1 'polypeptide(L)'
;KKNGYESRIIDLDLLFYRSKIIFSSELKVPHPRLHQRNFVLAPLCEIAPKFVHPILHQTSEELFQKSSDNTTANPLIYDLSLPPIFKKFPYIVIEGNIGVGKTTLATKIAKYYKATLLTESFSNNPFLEDFYKNPKSFALQAEKFFLNDRFENDISFWKKKYDFVVADFSIYKSLVFSSINLDTLEYNTYKKDFEDRIKSIKKPDLLIFLKCGISRLKANIQSRERSFEKNINRNYLTSLQKGYKELLKKDLYINIKEIDVNKKDFESDENTFKSILRAIFRASF
;
A
#
# COMPACT_ATOMS: atom_id res chain seq x y z
N LYS A 1 -37.81 2.00 27.63
CA LYS A 1 -36.34 2.14 27.55
C LYS A 1 -35.90 1.44 26.26
N LYS A 2 -35.50 2.19 25.24
CA LYS A 2 -34.90 1.63 24.02
C LYS A 2 -33.48 1.18 24.36
N ASN A 3 -33.26 -0.14 24.37
CA ASN A 3 -31.92 -0.72 24.42
C ASN A 3 -31.31 -0.66 23.02
N GLY A 4 -30.61 0.44 22.72
CA GLY A 4 -29.82 0.60 21.50
C GLY A 4 -28.47 1.18 21.89
N TYR A 5 -27.37 0.58 21.42
CA TYR A 5 -26.05 1.18 21.46
C TYR A 5 -26.06 2.38 20.53
N GLU A 6 -25.99 3.59 21.07
CA GLU A 6 -25.77 4.81 20.29
C GLU A 6 -24.28 5.02 20.04
N SER A 7 -23.95 5.49 18.86
CA SER A 7 -22.58 5.92 18.52
C SER A 7 -22.17 7.05 19.45
N ARG A 8 -21.07 6.88 20.19
CA ARG A 8 -20.52 7.92 21.08
C ARG A 8 -19.06 8.21 20.71
N ILE A 9 -18.60 9.38 21.10
CA ILE A 9 -17.22 9.82 20.96
C ILE A 9 -16.32 8.86 21.74
N ILE A 10 -15.16 8.52 21.17
CA ILE A 10 -14.14 7.71 21.86
C ILE A 10 -13.68 8.47 23.10
N ASP A 11 -13.77 7.77 24.23
CA ASP A 11 -13.25 8.21 25.50
C ASP A 11 -11.82 7.70 25.71
N LEU A 12 -10.93 8.56 26.20
CA LEU A 12 -9.53 8.22 26.45
C LEU A 12 -9.24 8.33 27.95
N ASP A 13 -9.16 7.17 28.61
CA ASP A 13 -8.82 7.10 30.03
C ASP A 13 -7.30 7.20 30.24
N LEU A 14 -6.84 8.13 31.05
CA LEU A 14 -5.46 8.19 31.51
C LEU A 14 -5.26 7.24 32.71
N LEU A 15 -4.61 6.10 32.48
CA LEU A 15 -4.42 5.07 33.50
C LEU A 15 -3.35 5.46 34.52
N PHE A 16 -2.16 5.86 34.03
CA PHE A 16 -1.00 6.27 34.83
C PHE A 16 -0.29 7.45 34.22
N TYR A 17 0.38 8.24 35.06
CA TYR A 17 1.35 9.23 34.62
C TYR A 17 2.66 9.06 35.41
N ARG A 18 3.52 8.14 34.94
CA ARG A 18 4.68 7.67 35.71
C ARG A 18 4.20 7.14 37.08
N SER A 19 4.91 7.48 38.16
CA SER A 19 4.52 7.16 39.54
C SER A 19 3.72 8.28 40.24
N LYS A 20 3.24 9.27 39.45
CA LYS A 20 2.51 10.41 40.07
C LYS A 20 1.11 10.00 40.55
N ILE A 21 0.74 10.56 41.68
CA ILE A 21 -0.60 10.50 42.24
C ILE A 21 -1.21 11.91 42.09
N ILE A 22 -2.30 12.01 41.36
CA ILE A 22 -3.06 13.27 41.13
C ILE A 22 -4.49 13.03 41.60
N PHE A 23 -4.97 13.92 42.46
CA PHE A 23 -6.32 13.82 43.00
C PHE A 23 -6.98 15.21 42.96
N SER A 24 -7.67 15.50 41.87
CA SER A 24 -8.43 16.72 41.69
C SER A 24 -9.88 16.43 41.28
N SER A 25 -10.72 17.46 41.23
CA SER A 25 -12.08 17.32 40.71
C SER A 25 -12.14 16.92 39.24
N GLU A 26 -11.14 17.28 38.46
CA GLU A 26 -11.08 17.07 37.01
C GLU A 26 -10.28 15.83 36.61
N LEU A 27 -9.25 15.46 37.41
CA LEU A 27 -8.34 14.38 37.04
C LEU A 27 -7.92 13.56 38.26
N LYS A 28 -8.08 12.23 38.13
CA LYS A 28 -7.59 11.26 39.12
C LYS A 28 -6.62 10.29 38.44
N VAL A 29 -5.36 10.25 38.90
CA VAL A 29 -4.31 9.35 38.43
C VAL A 29 -3.62 8.73 39.64
N PRO A 30 -3.49 7.42 39.73
CA PRO A 30 -3.98 6.38 38.80
C PRO A 30 -5.48 6.40 38.61
N HIS A 31 -5.94 5.91 37.47
CA HIS A 31 -7.38 5.81 37.18
C HIS A 31 -8.09 5.00 38.26
N PRO A 32 -9.13 5.52 38.94
CA PRO A 32 -9.67 4.96 40.16
C PRO A 32 -10.14 3.50 40.10
N ARG A 33 -10.60 3.07 38.93
CA ARG A 33 -11.19 1.74 38.75
C ARG A 33 -10.36 0.81 37.84
N LEU A 34 -9.11 1.15 37.50
CA LEU A 34 -8.31 0.34 36.60
C LEU A 34 -8.06 -1.08 37.14
N HIS A 35 -7.81 -1.19 38.46
CA HIS A 35 -7.52 -2.45 39.16
C HIS A 35 -8.75 -3.38 39.32
N GLN A 36 -9.93 -2.92 38.93
CA GLN A 36 -11.19 -3.68 39.00
C GLN A 36 -11.69 -4.12 37.61
N ARG A 37 -10.89 -3.93 36.54
CA ARG A 37 -11.36 -4.12 35.16
C ARG A 37 -10.37 -4.95 34.36
N ASN A 38 -10.74 -6.19 34.07
CA ASN A 38 -9.89 -7.11 33.31
C ASN A 38 -9.61 -6.64 31.88
N PHE A 39 -10.54 -5.95 31.24
CA PHE A 39 -10.27 -5.38 29.90
C PHE A 39 -9.22 -4.28 29.91
N VAL A 40 -8.86 -3.70 31.10
CA VAL A 40 -7.73 -2.79 31.30
C VAL A 40 -6.49 -3.56 31.76
N LEU A 41 -6.64 -4.45 32.74
CA LEU A 41 -5.51 -5.18 33.36
C LEU A 41 -4.84 -6.16 32.39
N ALA A 42 -5.61 -6.90 31.59
CA ALA A 42 -5.05 -7.89 30.66
C ALA A 42 -4.07 -7.25 29.65
N PRO A 43 -4.45 -6.22 28.86
CA PRO A 43 -3.50 -5.56 27.97
C PRO A 43 -2.40 -4.79 28.70
N LEU A 44 -2.65 -4.32 29.93
CA LEU A 44 -1.61 -3.69 30.76
C LEU A 44 -0.54 -4.70 31.18
N CYS A 45 -0.92 -5.94 31.51
CA CYS A 45 0.00 -7.02 31.81
C CYS A 45 0.87 -7.42 30.60
N GLU A 46 0.34 -7.34 29.38
CA GLU A 46 1.15 -7.62 28.18
C GLU A 46 2.26 -6.60 27.96
N ILE A 47 2.00 -5.33 28.21
CA ILE A 47 2.94 -4.24 27.91
C ILE A 47 3.80 -3.83 29.13
N ALA A 48 3.31 -4.01 30.35
CA ALA A 48 3.95 -3.57 31.59
C ALA A 48 3.63 -4.46 32.80
N PRO A 49 3.94 -5.78 32.76
CA PRO A 49 3.55 -6.73 33.83
C PRO A 49 4.12 -6.35 35.20
N LYS A 50 5.35 -5.82 35.23
CA LYS A 50 6.08 -5.45 36.47
C LYS A 50 5.85 -4.01 36.92
N PHE A 51 5.01 -3.23 36.25
CA PHE A 51 4.72 -1.87 36.67
C PHE A 51 3.97 -1.89 38.02
N VAL A 52 4.51 -1.17 39.02
CA VAL A 52 3.93 -1.13 40.35
C VAL A 52 2.91 0.01 40.44
N HIS A 53 1.69 -0.29 40.83
CA HIS A 53 0.66 0.70 41.06
C HIS A 53 1.02 1.63 42.25
N PRO A 54 1.13 2.95 42.04
CA PRO A 54 1.73 3.84 43.05
C PRO A 54 0.94 3.97 44.36
N ILE A 55 -0.34 3.58 44.36
CA ILE A 55 -1.18 3.60 45.58
C ILE A 55 -1.35 2.19 46.17
N LEU A 56 -1.55 1.17 45.32
CA LEU A 56 -1.83 -0.19 45.79
C LEU A 56 -0.55 -1.01 46.07
N HIS A 57 0.61 -0.53 45.61
CA HIS A 57 1.91 -1.17 45.77
C HIS A 57 1.96 -2.61 45.25
N GLN A 58 1.15 -2.92 44.24
CA GLN A 58 1.05 -4.19 43.56
C GLN A 58 1.43 -4.01 42.09
N THR A 59 2.05 -5.04 41.50
CA THR A 59 2.34 -5.07 40.05
C THR A 59 1.08 -5.23 39.23
N SER A 60 1.13 -4.86 37.96
CA SER A 60 0.01 -5.07 37.03
C SER A 60 -0.40 -6.53 36.97
N GLU A 61 0.56 -7.47 37.02
CA GLU A 61 0.33 -8.91 37.03
C GLU A 61 -0.38 -9.37 38.32
N GLU A 62 0.04 -8.90 39.51
CA GLU A 62 -0.61 -9.21 40.78
C GLU A 62 -2.03 -8.66 40.83
N LEU A 63 -2.26 -7.45 40.31
CA LEU A 63 -3.61 -6.88 40.22
C LEU A 63 -4.52 -7.70 39.30
N PHE A 64 -4.00 -8.18 38.18
CA PHE A 64 -4.75 -9.02 37.26
C PHE A 64 -5.11 -10.36 37.88
N GLN A 65 -4.18 -11.01 38.54
CA GLN A 65 -4.40 -12.30 39.21
C GLN A 65 -5.42 -12.20 40.37
N LYS A 66 -5.49 -11.05 41.05
CA LYS A 66 -6.41 -10.79 42.18
C LYS A 66 -7.76 -10.21 41.77
N SER A 67 -7.92 -9.88 40.48
CA SER A 67 -9.15 -9.27 39.99
C SER A 67 -10.34 -10.23 40.09
N SER A 68 -11.45 -9.73 40.61
CA SER A 68 -12.75 -10.43 40.65
C SER A 68 -13.56 -10.23 39.37
N ASP A 69 -13.06 -9.48 38.40
CA ASP A 69 -13.73 -9.26 37.11
C ASP A 69 -13.56 -10.48 36.22
N ASN A 70 -14.65 -11.16 35.88
CA ASN A 70 -14.66 -12.35 35.04
C ASN A 70 -14.73 -12.03 33.52
N THR A 71 -14.62 -10.76 33.12
CA THR A 71 -14.61 -10.42 31.71
C THR A 71 -13.32 -10.89 31.06
N THR A 72 -13.46 -11.62 29.94
CA THR A 72 -12.32 -12.09 29.14
C THR A 72 -11.92 -11.01 28.14
N ALA A 73 -10.67 -10.57 28.20
CA ALA A 73 -10.07 -9.75 27.16
C ALA A 73 -9.30 -10.68 26.22
N ASN A 74 -9.85 -10.93 25.03
CA ASN A 74 -9.18 -11.74 24.02
C ASN A 74 -8.30 -10.83 23.15
N PRO A 75 -7.02 -11.19 22.95
CA PRO A 75 -6.18 -10.44 22.03
C PRO A 75 -6.77 -10.51 20.62
N LEU A 76 -7.00 -9.36 20.02
CA LEU A 76 -7.37 -9.29 18.62
C LEU A 76 -6.12 -9.58 17.80
N ILE A 77 -6.20 -10.56 16.89
CA ILE A 77 -5.14 -10.90 15.93
C ILE A 77 -4.92 -9.77 14.88
N TYR A 78 -5.60 -8.64 15.04
CA TYR A 78 -5.42 -7.48 14.17
C TYR A 78 -4.26 -6.61 14.68
N ASP A 79 -3.28 -6.41 13.80
CA ASP A 79 -2.27 -5.37 14.01
C ASP A 79 -2.96 -3.99 13.89
N LEU A 80 -3.49 -3.48 15.00
CA LEU A 80 -4.12 -2.15 15.07
C LEU A 80 -3.18 -1.02 14.69
N SER A 81 -1.86 -1.29 14.60
CA SER A 81 -0.88 -0.35 14.09
C SER A 81 -1.01 -0.13 12.57
N LEU A 82 -1.77 -0.97 11.88
CA LEU A 82 -2.01 -0.90 10.45
C LEU A 82 -3.52 -0.72 10.18
N PRO A 83 -3.93 0.49 9.92
CA PRO A 83 -5.33 0.79 9.65
C PRO A 83 -5.81 0.11 8.36
N PRO A 84 -7.11 -0.17 8.24
CA PRO A 84 -7.69 -0.81 7.08
C PRO A 84 -7.67 0.14 5.87
N ILE A 85 -6.57 0.12 5.12
CA ILE A 85 -6.34 0.96 3.93
C ILE A 85 -7.51 0.84 2.95
N PHE A 86 -8.09 -0.36 2.81
CA PHE A 86 -9.20 -0.66 1.91
C PHE A 86 -10.48 0.14 2.21
N LYS A 87 -10.74 0.51 3.47
CA LYS A 87 -11.90 1.35 3.81
C LYS A 87 -11.80 2.75 3.21
N LYS A 88 -10.59 3.23 3.01
CA LYS A 88 -10.31 4.55 2.46
C LYS A 88 -10.04 4.52 0.96
N PHE A 89 -9.37 3.48 0.48
CA PHE A 89 -8.95 3.30 -0.90
C PHE A 89 -9.31 1.87 -1.37
N PRO A 90 -10.55 1.65 -1.80
CA PRO A 90 -11.00 0.34 -2.31
C PRO A 90 -10.24 -0.15 -3.54
N TYR A 91 -9.66 0.76 -4.32
CA TYR A 91 -8.83 0.43 -5.48
C TYR A 91 -7.49 1.14 -5.44
N ILE A 92 -6.42 0.38 -5.21
CA ILE A 92 -5.04 0.87 -5.17
C ILE A 92 -4.26 0.34 -6.36
N VAL A 93 -3.49 1.22 -7.00
CA VAL A 93 -2.55 0.86 -8.05
C VAL A 93 -1.11 1.12 -7.59
N ILE A 94 -0.22 0.17 -7.84
CA ILE A 94 1.23 0.31 -7.60
C ILE A 94 1.91 0.58 -8.94
N GLU A 95 2.55 1.73 -9.06
CA GLU A 95 3.27 2.15 -10.26
C GLU A 95 4.74 2.47 -9.99
N GLY A 96 5.52 2.52 -11.06
CA GLY A 96 6.94 2.86 -11.05
C GLY A 96 7.73 2.15 -12.15
N ASN A 97 9.01 2.43 -12.21
CA ASN A 97 9.90 1.95 -13.27
C ASN A 97 10.05 0.41 -13.30
N ILE A 98 10.61 -0.12 -14.37
CA ILE A 98 10.95 -1.55 -14.50
C ILE A 98 11.92 -1.93 -13.36
N GLY A 99 11.66 -3.05 -12.69
CA GLY A 99 12.51 -3.55 -11.62
C GLY A 99 12.32 -2.90 -10.25
N VAL A 100 11.36 -1.96 -10.07
CA VAL A 100 11.17 -1.26 -8.78
C VAL A 100 10.47 -2.10 -7.70
N GLY A 101 9.86 -3.24 -8.05
CA GLY A 101 9.18 -4.13 -7.10
C GLY A 101 7.65 -3.95 -7.02
N LYS A 102 7.01 -3.43 -8.09
CA LYS A 102 5.54 -3.24 -8.15
C LYS A 102 4.76 -4.49 -7.80
N THR A 103 4.99 -5.57 -8.54
CA THR A 103 4.29 -6.85 -8.36
C THR A 103 4.53 -7.43 -6.97
N THR A 104 5.76 -7.36 -6.46
CA THR A 104 6.11 -7.82 -5.11
C THR A 104 5.30 -7.09 -4.05
N LEU A 105 5.25 -5.74 -4.12
CA LEU A 105 4.49 -4.96 -3.15
C LEU A 105 2.99 -5.18 -3.28
N ALA A 106 2.46 -5.20 -4.51
CA ALA A 106 1.04 -5.45 -4.77
C ALA A 106 0.60 -6.82 -4.22
N THR A 107 1.39 -7.86 -4.47
CA THR A 107 1.13 -9.22 -3.97
C THR A 107 1.17 -9.26 -2.43
N LYS A 108 2.15 -8.62 -1.79
CA LYS A 108 2.21 -8.57 -0.31
C LYS A 108 1.01 -7.82 0.29
N ILE A 109 0.62 -6.69 -0.28
CA ILE A 109 -0.56 -5.94 0.18
C ILE A 109 -1.83 -6.78 -0.02
N ALA A 110 -1.99 -7.39 -1.19
CA ALA A 110 -3.15 -8.23 -1.48
C ALA A 110 -3.24 -9.43 -0.52
N LYS A 111 -2.12 -10.11 -0.25
CA LYS A 111 -2.05 -11.20 0.73
C LYS A 111 -2.38 -10.73 2.15
N TYR A 112 -1.82 -9.61 2.57
CA TYR A 112 -1.98 -9.07 3.93
C TYR A 112 -3.44 -8.69 4.24
N TYR A 113 -4.10 -8.02 3.31
CA TYR A 113 -5.48 -7.55 3.47
C TYR A 113 -6.53 -8.46 2.83
N LYS A 114 -6.15 -9.62 2.27
CA LYS A 114 -7.03 -10.52 1.50
C LYS A 114 -7.73 -9.80 0.35
N ALA A 115 -7.02 -8.89 -0.31
CA ALA A 115 -7.52 -8.14 -1.46
C ALA A 115 -7.46 -8.97 -2.75
N THR A 116 -8.26 -8.60 -3.73
CA THR A 116 -8.13 -9.12 -5.08
C THR A 116 -6.93 -8.47 -5.76
N LEU A 117 -6.02 -9.29 -6.31
CA LEU A 117 -4.84 -8.84 -7.02
C LEU A 117 -5.14 -8.77 -8.52
N LEU A 118 -4.86 -7.62 -9.14
CA LEU A 118 -4.91 -7.44 -10.60
C LEU A 118 -3.48 -7.24 -11.12
N THR A 119 -2.98 -8.20 -11.90
CA THR A 119 -1.60 -8.19 -12.42
C THR A 119 -1.55 -7.99 -13.92
N GLU A 120 -0.48 -7.35 -14.38
CA GLU A 120 -0.22 -7.17 -15.81
C GLU A 120 0.24 -8.48 -16.47
N SER A 121 -0.39 -8.85 -17.59
CA SER A 121 -0.07 -10.05 -18.36
C SER A 121 1.04 -9.80 -19.39
N PHE A 122 2.20 -9.28 -18.96
CA PHE A 122 3.28 -8.89 -19.88
C PHE A 122 3.80 -10.04 -20.75
N SER A 123 3.74 -11.29 -20.27
CA SER A 123 4.18 -12.49 -21.02
C SER A 123 3.31 -12.82 -22.23
N ASN A 124 2.11 -12.28 -22.30
CA ASN A 124 1.20 -12.52 -23.41
C ASN A 124 1.51 -11.67 -24.64
N ASN A 125 2.40 -10.67 -24.52
CA ASN A 125 2.74 -9.82 -25.63
C ASN A 125 3.72 -10.53 -26.59
N PRO A 126 3.27 -10.94 -27.80
CA PRO A 126 4.11 -11.71 -28.74
C PRO A 126 5.24 -10.87 -29.34
N PHE A 127 5.18 -9.54 -29.24
CA PHE A 127 6.17 -8.64 -29.79
C PHE A 127 7.23 -8.22 -28.77
N LEU A 128 7.11 -8.61 -27.50
CA LEU A 128 7.93 -8.07 -26.43
C LEU A 128 9.41 -8.47 -26.55
N GLU A 129 9.68 -9.71 -26.87
CA GLU A 129 11.07 -10.19 -27.05
C GLU A 129 11.73 -9.52 -28.28
N ASP A 130 11.02 -9.42 -29.39
CA ASP A 130 11.51 -8.77 -30.60
C ASP A 130 11.67 -7.27 -30.43
N PHE A 131 10.81 -6.62 -29.65
CA PHE A 131 10.96 -5.23 -29.25
C PHE A 131 12.29 -5.02 -28.50
N TYR A 132 12.64 -5.86 -27.55
CA TYR A 132 13.93 -5.70 -26.85
C TYR A 132 15.15 -5.96 -27.73
N LYS A 133 15.02 -6.77 -28.80
CA LYS A 133 16.09 -6.98 -29.81
C LYS A 133 16.18 -5.84 -30.81
N ASN A 134 15.04 -5.38 -31.31
CA ASN A 134 14.94 -4.33 -32.33
C ASN A 134 13.78 -3.34 -32.02
N PRO A 135 13.99 -2.38 -31.10
CA PRO A 135 12.94 -1.46 -30.68
C PRO A 135 12.29 -0.68 -31.82
N LYS A 136 13.08 -0.23 -32.81
CA LYS A 136 12.57 0.57 -33.94
C LYS A 136 11.52 -0.15 -34.77
N SER A 137 11.66 -1.46 -34.96
CA SER A 137 10.76 -2.24 -35.82
C SER A 137 9.51 -2.73 -35.09
N PHE A 138 9.58 -2.93 -33.76
CA PHE A 138 8.52 -3.60 -33.01
C PHE A 138 7.86 -2.75 -31.95
N ALA A 139 8.30 -1.50 -31.73
CA ALA A 139 7.77 -0.64 -30.69
C ALA A 139 6.26 -0.41 -30.83
N LEU A 140 5.79 -0.05 -32.02
CA LEU A 140 4.37 0.25 -32.24
C LEU A 140 3.47 -0.97 -31.99
N GLN A 141 3.89 -2.14 -32.47
CA GLN A 141 3.14 -3.39 -32.28
C GLN A 141 3.09 -3.78 -30.79
N ALA A 142 4.22 -3.69 -30.11
CA ALA A 142 4.31 -4.01 -28.68
C ALA A 142 3.46 -3.05 -27.81
N GLU A 143 3.54 -1.74 -28.09
CA GLU A 143 2.78 -0.74 -27.36
C GLU A 143 1.27 -0.84 -27.61
N LYS A 144 0.84 -1.06 -28.86
CA LYS A 144 -0.58 -1.29 -29.19
C LYS A 144 -1.11 -2.53 -28.53
N PHE A 145 -0.33 -3.62 -28.50
CA PHE A 145 -0.75 -4.83 -27.80
C PHE A 145 -0.97 -4.55 -26.31
N PHE A 146 -0.01 -3.89 -25.65
CA PHE A 146 -0.13 -3.55 -24.24
C PHE A 146 -1.32 -2.64 -23.93
N LEU A 147 -1.61 -1.66 -24.80
CA LEU A 147 -2.77 -0.79 -24.62
C LEU A 147 -4.07 -1.60 -24.69
N ASN A 148 -4.18 -2.47 -25.70
CA ASN A 148 -5.36 -3.32 -25.88
C ASN A 148 -5.53 -4.29 -24.69
N ASP A 149 -4.47 -5.02 -24.33
CA ASP A 149 -4.51 -6.00 -23.24
C ASP A 149 -4.90 -5.35 -21.89
N ARG A 150 -4.30 -4.20 -21.56
CA ARG A 150 -4.63 -3.46 -20.33
C ARG A 150 -6.09 -2.98 -20.34
N PHE A 151 -6.57 -2.48 -21.47
CA PHE A 151 -7.92 -2.00 -21.61
C PHE A 151 -8.96 -3.12 -21.48
N GLU A 152 -8.77 -4.22 -22.22
CA GLU A 152 -9.69 -5.37 -22.21
C GLU A 152 -9.71 -6.07 -20.85
N ASN A 153 -8.53 -6.22 -20.22
CA ASN A 153 -8.41 -6.80 -18.90
C ASN A 153 -9.10 -5.93 -17.84
N ASP A 154 -8.93 -4.61 -17.88
CA ASP A 154 -9.61 -3.71 -16.94
C ASP A 154 -11.13 -3.80 -17.11
N ILE A 155 -11.65 -3.62 -18.32
CA ILE A 155 -13.09 -3.70 -18.61
C ILE A 155 -13.66 -5.07 -18.18
N SER A 156 -12.97 -6.16 -18.48
CA SER A 156 -13.42 -7.51 -18.11
C SER A 156 -13.39 -7.71 -16.60
N PHE A 157 -12.35 -7.23 -15.94
CA PHE A 157 -12.17 -7.35 -14.50
C PHE A 157 -13.32 -6.67 -13.74
N TRP A 158 -13.65 -5.42 -14.09
CA TRP A 158 -14.67 -4.63 -13.38
C TRP A 158 -16.13 -5.01 -13.69
N LYS A 159 -16.37 -6.04 -14.51
CA LYS A 159 -17.71 -6.65 -14.63
C LYS A 159 -18.17 -7.30 -13.30
N LYS A 160 -17.23 -7.64 -12.43
CA LYS A 160 -17.49 -8.13 -11.07
C LYS A 160 -17.33 -7.02 -10.04
N LYS A 161 -17.96 -7.17 -8.89
CA LYS A 161 -17.77 -6.29 -7.73
C LYS A 161 -16.67 -6.85 -6.84
N TYR A 162 -15.84 -5.97 -6.32
CA TYR A 162 -14.76 -6.31 -5.40
C TYR A 162 -14.75 -5.30 -4.25
N ASP A 163 -14.48 -5.79 -3.04
CA ASP A 163 -14.40 -4.94 -1.84
C ASP A 163 -13.07 -4.19 -1.78
N PHE A 164 -11.99 -4.85 -2.17
CA PHE A 164 -10.67 -4.26 -2.22
C PHE A 164 -9.83 -4.85 -3.35
N VAL A 165 -9.24 -3.98 -4.16
CA VAL A 165 -8.39 -4.35 -5.30
C VAL A 165 -7.04 -3.68 -5.19
N VAL A 166 -5.99 -4.46 -5.45
CA VAL A 166 -4.62 -3.95 -5.59
C VAL A 166 -4.11 -4.37 -6.96
N ALA A 167 -3.70 -3.40 -7.79
CA ALA A 167 -3.12 -3.66 -9.11
C ALA A 167 -1.62 -3.32 -9.14
N ASP A 168 -0.84 -4.06 -9.93
CA ASP A 168 0.59 -3.81 -10.13
C ASP A 168 0.89 -3.00 -11.40
N PHE A 169 -0.14 -2.46 -12.02
CA PHE A 169 -0.05 -1.58 -13.18
C PHE A 169 -1.24 -0.61 -13.25
N SER A 170 -1.08 0.46 -14.00
CA SER A 170 -2.17 1.31 -14.48
C SER A 170 -2.12 1.48 -15.99
N ILE A 171 -3.26 1.82 -16.61
CA ILE A 171 -3.29 2.11 -18.04
C ILE A 171 -2.43 3.34 -18.39
N TYR A 172 -2.22 4.26 -17.44
CA TYR A 172 -1.42 5.48 -17.63
C TYR A 172 0.05 5.20 -17.97
N LYS A 173 0.58 4.02 -17.57
CA LYS A 173 1.95 3.63 -17.95
C LYS A 173 2.10 3.54 -19.49
N SER A 174 1.02 3.27 -20.22
CA SER A 174 0.99 3.25 -21.69
C SER A 174 1.47 4.56 -22.28
N LEU A 175 1.10 5.70 -21.70
CA LEU A 175 1.58 7.01 -22.16
C LEU A 175 3.08 7.23 -21.91
N VAL A 176 3.61 6.66 -20.81
CA VAL A 176 5.03 6.80 -20.49
C VAL A 176 5.88 6.01 -21.47
N PHE A 177 5.54 4.73 -21.66
CA PHE A 177 6.32 3.85 -22.54
C PHE A 177 6.20 4.27 -24.00
N SER A 178 5.00 4.52 -24.51
CA SER A 178 4.81 4.96 -25.89
C SER A 178 5.49 6.29 -26.22
N SER A 179 5.54 7.25 -25.28
CA SER A 179 6.26 8.52 -25.50
C SER A 179 7.77 8.37 -25.66
N ILE A 180 8.33 7.25 -25.25
CA ILE A 180 9.77 6.97 -25.33
C ILE A 180 10.08 6.05 -26.51
N ASN A 181 9.17 5.13 -26.80
CA ASN A 181 9.39 4.04 -27.75
C ASN A 181 8.92 4.37 -29.17
N LEU A 182 7.93 5.27 -29.32
CA LEU A 182 7.34 5.63 -30.61
C LEU A 182 7.90 6.95 -31.15
N ASP A 183 7.89 7.12 -32.47
CA ASP A 183 8.14 8.41 -33.08
C ASP A 183 6.98 9.39 -32.82
N THR A 184 7.17 10.65 -33.22
CA THR A 184 6.19 11.72 -32.93
C THR A 184 4.82 11.47 -33.56
N LEU A 185 4.77 10.93 -34.79
CA LEU A 185 3.54 10.69 -35.52
C LEU A 185 2.78 9.48 -34.93
N GLU A 186 3.51 8.40 -34.70
CA GLU A 186 3.01 7.19 -34.05
C GLU A 186 2.48 7.49 -32.65
N TYR A 187 3.24 8.25 -31.86
CA TYR A 187 2.84 8.65 -30.51
C TYR A 187 1.58 9.50 -30.49
N ASN A 188 1.44 10.46 -31.41
CA ASN A 188 0.23 11.30 -31.47
C ASN A 188 -1.01 10.47 -31.81
N THR A 189 -0.89 9.51 -32.72
CA THR A 189 -1.97 8.59 -33.08
C THR A 189 -2.34 7.67 -31.90
N TYR A 190 -1.32 7.08 -31.25
CA TYR A 190 -1.47 6.24 -30.06
C TYR A 190 -2.12 6.99 -28.89
N LYS A 191 -1.70 8.24 -28.67
CA LYS A 191 -2.25 9.08 -27.60
C LYS A 191 -3.72 9.37 -27.81
N LYS A 192 -4.17 9.58 -29.03
CA LYS A 192 -5.60 9.74 -29.36
C LYS A 192 -6.41 8.50 -28.98
N ASP A 193 -5.95 7.31 -29.39
CA ASP A 193 -6.58 6.05 -29.03
C ASP A 193 -6.63 5.84 -27.51
N PHE A 194 -5.54 6.17 -26.80
CA PHE A 194 -5.51 6.15 -25.34
C PHE A 194 -6.54 7.11 -24.72
N GLU A 195 -6.64 8.35 -25.21
CA GLU A 195 -7.55 9.38 -24.68
C GLU A 195 -9.04 8.98 -24.86
N ASP A 196 -9.35 8.23 -25.88
CA ASP A 196 -10.70 7.70 -26.06
C ASP A 196 -11.01 6.55 -25.12
N ARG A 197 -10.08 5.63 -24.92
CA ARG A 197 -10.24 4.46 -24.05
C ARG A 197 -10.27 4.80 -22.57
N ILE A 198 -9.46 5.76 -22.12
CA ILE A 198 -9.35 6.12 -20.69
C ILE A 198 -10.67 6.61 -20.09
N LYS A 199 -11.60 7.10 -20.92
CA LYS A 199 -12.93 7.55 -20.51
C LYS A 199 -13.76 6.43 -19.90
N SER A 200 -13.52 5.18 -20.30
CA SER A 200 -14.27 3.98 -19.87
C SER A 200 -13.57 3.21 -18.75
N ILE A 201 -12.34 3.58 -18.38
CA ILE A 201 -11.53 2.88 -17.39
C ILE A 201 -11.86 3.35 -15.97
N LYS A 202 -11.96 2.42 -15.06
CA LYS A 202 -12.10 2.75 -13.62
C LYS A 202 -10.83 3.39 -13.09
N LYS A 203 -10.96 4.61 -12.56
CA LYS A 203 -9.83 5.30 -11.93
C LYS A 203 -9.53 4.68 -10.57
N PRO A 204 -8.24 4.51 -10.20
CA PRO A 204 -7.88 4.11 -8.85
C PRO A 204 -8.17 5.22 -7.84
N ASP A 205 -8.49 4.83 -6.61
CA ASP A 205 -8.65 5.76 -5.48
C ASP A 205 -7.29 6.29 -5.01
N LEU A 206 -6.24 5.47 -5.17
CA LEU A 206 -4.86 5.82 -4.82
C LEU A 206 -3.88 5.18 -5.81
N LEU A 207 -2.96 5.98 -6.35
CA LEU A 207 -1.80 5.52 -7.09
C LEU A 207 -0.56 5.66 -6.20
N ILE A 208 0.09 4.54 -5.90
CA ILE A 208 1.35 4.48 -5.17
C ILE A 208 2.48 4.42 -6.17
N PHE A 209 3.27 5.48 -6.26
CA PHE A 209 4.42 5.51 -7.14
C PHE A 209 5.71 5.17 -6.39
N LEU A 210 6.33 4.06 -6.77
CA LEU A 210 7.59 3.60 -6.18
C LEU A 210 8.77 4.27 -6.86
N LYS A 211 9.61 4.97 -6.06
CA LYS A 211 10.86 5.59 -6.51
C LYS A 211 12.07 4.75 -6.12
N CYS A 212 12.98 4.59 -7.06
CA CYS A 212 14.24 3.88 -6.84
C CYS A 212 15.34 4.42 -7.75
N GLY A 213 16.58 4.36 -7.31
CA GLY A 213 17.74 4.71 -8.10
C GLY A 213 18.02 3.70 -9.21
N ILE A 214 18.54 4.18 -10.36
CA ILE A 214 18.80 3.35 -11.56
C ILE A 214 19.70 2.15 -11.26
N SER A 215 20.71 2.31 -10.40
CA SER A 215 21.60 1.20 -10.03
C SER A 215 20.85 0.07 -9.32
N ARG A 216 19.91 0.39 -8.43
CA ARG A 216 19.08 -0.61 -7.76
C ARG A 216 18.09 -1.26 -8.73
N LEU A 217 17.49 -0.48 -9.63
CA LEU A 217 16.61 -1.03 -10.68
C LEU A 217 17.35 -2.07 -11.52
N LYS A 218 18.58 -1.76 -11.96
CA LYS A 218 19.41 -2.72 -12.72
C LYS A 218 19.72 -3.99 -11.91
N ALA A 219 20.10 -3.85 -10.65
CA ALA A 219 20.36 -5.01 -9.78
C ALA A 219 19.10 -5.90 -9.66
N ASN A 220 17.92 -5.29 -9.44
CA ASN A 220 16.67 -6.01 -9.36
C ASN A 220 16.26 -6.69 -10.68
N ILE A 221 16.55 -6.04 -11.83
CA ILE A 221 16.30 -6.63 -13.15
C ILE A 221 17.21 -7.83 -13.39
N GLN A 222 18.48 -7.72 -13.03
CA GLN A 222 19.46 -8.80 -13.19
C GLN A 222 19.15 -10.01 -12.31
N SER A 223 18.59 -9.80 -11.10
CA SER A 223 18.17 -10.90 -10.20
C SER A 223 16.94 -11.65 -10.68
N ARG A 224 16.18 -11.08 -11.64
CA ARG A 224 15.02 -11.75 -12.24
C ARG A 224 15.46 -12.69 -13.37
N GLU A 225 14.80 -13.82 -13.48
CA GLU A 225 15.09 -14.81 -14.54
C GLU A 225 14.47 -14.47 -15.92
N ARG A 226 14.14 -13.18 -16.18
CA ARG A 226 13.58 -12.74 -17.46
C ARG A 226 14.71 -12.45 -18.45
N SER A 227 14.97 -13.37 -19.37
CA SER A 227 16.08 -13.30 -20.34
C SER A 227 16.07 -12.00 -21.16
N PHE A 228 14.91 -11.58 -21.65
CA PHE A 228 14.75 -10.41 -22.52
C PHE A 228 14.93 -9.07 -21.77
N GLU A 229 14.77 -9.01 -20.45
CA GLU A 229 14.97 -7.81 -19.65
C GLU A 229 16.45 -7.58 -19.27
N LYS A 230 17.31 -8.60 -19.31
CA LYS A 230 18.71 -8.54 -18.81
C LYS A 230 19.54 -7.45 -19.51
N ASN A 231 19.23 -7.15 -20.77
CA ASN A 231 19.96 -6.19 -21.58
C ASN A 231 19.38 -4.77 -21.55
N ILE A 232 18.40 -4.49 -20.71
CA ILE A 232 17.82 -3.14 -20.58
C ILE A 232 18.92 -2.15 -20.19
N ASN A 233 19.14 -1.17 -21.05
CA ASN A 233 20.21 -0.22 -20.85
C ASN A 233 19.83 0.87 -19.84
N ARG A 234 20.87 1.50 -19.25
CA ARG A 234 20.71 2.55 -18.24
C ARG A 234 19.92 3.75 -18.77
N ASN A 235 20.15 4.13 -20.02
CA ASN A 235 19.52 5.32 -20.62
C ASN A 235 18.01 5.12 -20.77
N TYR A 236 17.58 3.91 -21.15
CA TYR A 236 16.15 3.57 -21.24
C TYR A 236 15.44 3.68 -19.89
N LEU A 237 16.03 3.12 -18.82
CA LEU A 237 15.49 3.27 -17.47
C LEU A 237 15.44 4.73 -17.01
N THR A 238 16.44 5.52 -17.39
CA THR A 238 16.48 6.96 -17.08
C THR A 238 15.39 7.73 -17.84
N SER A 239 15.14 7.39 -19.11
CA SER A 239 14.06 7.97 -19.90
C SER A 239 12.69 7.62 -19.33
N LEU A 240 12.47 6.36 -18.94
CA LEU A 240 11.24 5.94 -18.26
C LEU A 240 11.03 6.72 -16.95
N GLN A 241 12.09 6.91 -16.16
CA GLN A 241 11.99 7.66 -14.90
C GLN A 241 11.62 9.13 -15.12
N LYS A 242 12.14 9.76 -16.19
CA LYS A 242 11.73 11.10 -16.61
C LYS A 242 10.27 11.12 -17.08
N GLY A 243 9.88 10.16 -17.92
CA GLY A 243 8.50 10.04 -18.41
C GLY A 243 7.48 9.89 -17.29
N TYR A 244 7.76 9.05 -16.30
CA TYR A 244 6.92 8.95 -15.11
C TYR A 244 6.86 10.26 -14.33
N LYS A 245 7.99 10.94 -14.13
CA LYS A 245 8.01 12.24 -13.45
C LYS A 245 7.14 13.28 -14.16
N GLU A 246 7.13 13.31 -15.48
CA GLU A 246 6.25 14.19 -16.26
C GLU A 246 4.78 13.75 -16.19
N LEU A 247 4.49 12.45 -16.17
CA LEU A 247 3.14 11.94 -15.98
C LEU A 247 2.56 12.37 -14.62
N LEU A 248 3.34 12.25 -13.55
CA LEU A 248 2.92 12.59 -12.19
C LEU A 248 2.68 14.09 -11.95
N LYS A 249 3.20 14.95 -12.82
CA LYS A 249 2.91 16.41 -12.79
C LYS A 249 1.56 16.76 -13.40
N LYS A 250 0.99 15.87 -14.22
CA LYS A 250 -0.30 16.09 -14.84
C LYS A 250 -1.41 15.87 -13.81
N ASP A 251 -2.47 16.66 -13.90
CA ASP A 251 -3.67 16.41 -13.11
C ASP A 251 -4.39 15.18 -13.67
N LEU A 252 -4.18 14.05 -13.01
CA LEU A 252 -4.84 12.79 -13.35
C LEU A 252 -6.17 12.60 -12.61
N TYR A 253 -6.54 13.56 -11.74
CA TYR A 253 -7.69 13.44 -10.83
C TYR A 253 -7.65 12.15 -10.01
N ILE A 254 -6.45 11.77 -9.55
CA ILE A 254 -6.15 10.58 -8.74
C ILE A 254 -5.26 11.01 -7.58
N ASN A 255 -5.52 10.49 -6.39
CA ASN A 255 -4.59 10.65 -5.27
C ASN A 255 -3.28 9.93 -5.57
N ILE A 256 -2.15 10.63 -5.47
CA ILE A 256 -0.83 10.05 -5.76
C ILE A 256 0.03 10.09 -4.50
N LYS A 257 0.62 8.96 -4.15
CA LYS A 257 1.62 8.84 -3.10
C LYS A 257 2.93 8.31 -3.64
N GLU A 258 3.98 9.12 -3.53
CA GLU A 258 5.32 8.68 -3.86
C GLU A 258 5.99 8.02 -2.64
N ILE A 259 6.61 6.86 -2.85
CA ILE A 259 7.35 6.11 -1.82
C ILE A 259 8.75 5.78 -2.33
N ASP A 260 9.78 6.27 -1.64
CA ASP A 260 11.16 5.90 -1.92
C ASP A 260 11.46 4.51 -1.34
N VAL A 261 11.80 3.57 -2.23
CA VAL A 261 12.14 2.19 -1.88
C VAL A 261 13.61 1.85 -2.14
N ASN A 262 14.45 2.84 -2.38
CA ASN A 262 15.85 2.63 -2.78
C ASN A 262 16.66 1.79 -1.78
N LYS A 263 16.41 1.98 -0.47
CA LYS A 263 17.08 1.25 0.62
C LYS A 263 16.11 0.35 1.41
N LYS A 264 14.96 0.01 0.82
CA LYS A 264 13.91 -0.73 1.52
C LYS A 264 13.79 -2.14 0.94
N ASP A 265 14.02 -3.13 1.80
CA ASP A 265 13.74 -4.52 1.52
C ASP A 265 12.38 -4.89 2.11
N PHE A 266 11.32 -4.53 1.39
CA PHE A 266 9.95 -4.85 1.82
C PHE A 266 9.51 -6.26 1.41
N GLU A 267 10.36 -7.00 0.70
CA GLU A 267 10.10 -8.39 0.32
C GLU A 267 10.38 -9.31 1.50
N SER A 268 11.57 -9.25 2.09
CA SER A 268 12.00 -10.11 3.19
C SER A 268 11.83 -9.47 4.58
N ASP A 269 11.89 -8.13 4.71
CA ASP A 269 11.72 -7.45 6.00
C ASP A 269 10.27 -6.98 6.21
N GLU A 270 9.60 -7.66 7.15
CA GLU A 270 8.22 -7.38 7.51
C GLU A 270 8.03 -5.99 8.15
N ASN A 271 9.01 -5.49 8.91
CA ASN A 271 8.95 -4.16 9.53
C ASN A 271 9.02 -3.07 8.46
N THR A 272 9.87 -3.25 7.45
CA THR A 272 9.92 -2.36 6.29
C THR A 272 8.60 -2.38 5.51
N PHE A 273 8.00 -3.55 5.28
CA PHE A 273 6.69 -3.66 4.66
C PHE A 273 5.61 -2.90 5.46
N LYS A 274 5.53 -3.14 6.77
CA LYS A 274 4.58 -2.43 7.66
C LYS A 274 4.82 -0.91 7.67
N SER A 275 6.07 -0.47 7.59
CA SER A 275 6.40 0.97 7.49
C SER A 275 5.85 1.60 6.21
N ILE A 276 5.88 0.86 5.09
CA ILE A 276 5.28 1.29 3.82
C ILE A 276 3.76 1.38 3.94
N LEU A 277 3.10 0.40 4.55
CA LEU A 277 1.65 0.44 4.78
C LEU A 277 1.23 1.65 5.61
N ARG A 278 1.99 1.98 6.68
CA ARG A 278 1.75 3.20 7.47
C ARG A 278 1.93 4.48 6.64
N ALA A 279 2.95 4.51 5.76
CA ALA A 279 3.18 5.65 4.87
C ALA A 279 2.05 5.82 3.84
N ILE A 280 1.51 4.73 3.32
CA ILE A 280 0.34 4.74 2.42
C ILE A 280 -0.86 5.33 3.13
N PHE A 281 -1.15 4.89 4.33
CA PHE A 281 -2.30 5.37 5.09
C PHE A 281 -2.20 6.85 5.47
N ARG A 282 -1.01 7.31 5.90
CA ARG A 282 -0.76 8.72 6.26
C ARG A 282 -0.80 9.69 5.07
N ALA A 283 -0.85 9.17 3.85
CA ALA A 283 -0.83 9.99 2.64
C ALA A 283 -2.07 10.87 2.40
N SER A 284 -3.01 10.88 3.32
CA SER A 284 -4.37 11.32 3.04
C SER A 284 -4.91 12.29 4.09
N PHE A 285 -4.05 12.99 4.75
CA PHE A 285 -4.42 14.09 5.64
C PHE A 285 -3.75 15.38 5.21
#